data_42643da74bdc4a03480e4f03be1eaed1
#
_entry.id   42643da74bdc4a03480e4f03be1eaed1
#
_cell.length_a   1.000
_cell.length_b   1.000
_cell.length_c   1.000
_cell.angle_alpha   90.00
_cell.angle_beta   90.00
_cell.angle_gamma   90.00
#
_symmetry.space_group_name_H-M   'P 1'
#
loop_
_entity.id
_entity.type
_entity.pdbx_description
1 polymer ?
#
loop_
_entity_poly.entity_id
_entity_poly.type
_entity_poly.pdbx_seq_one_letter_code
_entity_poly.pdbx_strand_id
1 'polypeptide(L)'
;SKKVFINADKSRYLVELEVSVIADVYISKKSFVSGDYINKDLFIKKTVDIAAYSNGEQLVFDINKADKSKFVKDFGAGEVLRWSSIKKIPLVVKGEELKVVIKKNRTTVTIFCESMQDAYENEKIRVKLANKKEKIGILRERDGDKYVEI
;
A
#
# COMPACT_ATOMS: atom_id res chain seq x y z
N SER A 1 4.43 -29.99 5.52
CA SER A 1 3.68 -31.07 4.83
C SER A 1 2.26 -31.14 5.34
N LYS A 2 1.31 -31.47 4.48
CA LYS A 2 -0.09 -31.66 4.83
C LYS A 2 -0.48 -33.10 4.55
N LYS A 3 -1.04 -33.78 5.57
CA LYS A 3 -1.52 -35.15 5.41
C LYS A 3 -2.99 -35.13 4.99
N VAL A 4 -3.30 -35.81 3.88
CA VAL A 4 -4.64 -35.91 3.31
C VAL A 4 -4.99 -37.36 3.11
N PHE A 5 -6.21 -37.75 3.47
CA PHE A 5 -6.74 -39.08 3.18
C PHE A 5 -7.43 -39.07 1.80
N ILE A 6 -7.03 -39.99 0.95
CA ILE A 6 -7.64 -40.21 -0.35
C ILE A 6 -8.31 -41.59 -0.33
N ASN A 7 -9.57 -41.63 -0.72
CA ASN A 7 -10.31 -42.88 -0.89
C ASN A 7 -10.29 -43.27 -2.38
N ALA A 8 -9.69 -44.40 -2.67
CA ALA A 8 -9.67 -44.97 -4.01
C ALA A 8 -9.87 -46.49 -3.94
N ASP A 9 -10.64 -47.07 -4.85
CA ASP A 9 -10.87 -48.51 -4.99
C ASP A 9 -11.23 -49.23 -3.68
N LYS A 10 -12.12 -48.66 -2.88
CA LYS A 10 -12.54 -49.15 -1.55
C LYS A 10 -11.46 -49.14 -0.47
N SER A 11 -10.32 -48.56 -0.76
CA SER A 11 -9.21 -48.41 0.20
C SER A 11 -8.98 -46.94 0.55
N ARG A 12 -8.48 -46.71 1.77
CA ARG A 12 -8.15 -45.38 2.26
C ARG A 12 -6.64 -45.24 2.34
N TYR A 13 -6.09 -44.25 1.62
CA TYR A 13 -4.65 -43.97 1.56
C TYR A 13 -4.34 -42.67 2.30
N LEU A 14 -3.30 -42.69 3.10
CA LEU A 14 -2.72 -41.48 3.68
C LEU A 14 -1.66 -40.97 2.72
N VAL A 15 -1.89 -39.77 2.18
CA VAL A 15 -0.94 -39.12 1.26
C VAL A 15 -0.36 -37.90 1.97
N GLU A 16 0.94 -37.80 1.96
CA GLU A 16 1.65 -36.61 2.43
C GLU A 16 1.91 -35.69 1.25
N LEU A 17 1.40 -34.47 1.34
CA LEU A 17 1.57 -33.44 0.31
C LEU A 17 2.58 -32.41 0.78
N GLU A 18 3.58 -32.16 -0.02
CA GLU A 18 4.48 -31.02 0.10
C GLU A 18 4.06 -29.95 -0.91
N VAL A 19 3.74 -28.77 -0.41
CA VAL A 19 3.35 -27.63 -1.24
C VAL A 19 4.45 -26.60 -1.17
N SER A 20 5.01 -26.27 -2.30
CA SER A 20 5.97 -25.18 -2.47
C SER A 20 5.33 -24.06 -3.30
N VAL A 21 5.42 -22.83 -2.83
CA VAL A 21 4.92 -21.65 -3.54
C VAL A 21 6.06 -20.66 -3.67
N ILE A 22 6.62 -20.58 -4.85
CA ILE A 22 7.78 -19.72 -5.11
C ILE A 22 7.32 -18.32 -5.51
N ALA A 23 7.81 -17.30 -4.81
CA ALA A 23 7.52 -15.91 -5.13
C ALA A 23 8.72 -15.00 -4.84
N ASP A 24 8.73 -13.85 -5.50
CA ASP A 24 9.70 -12.79 -5.25
C ASP A 24 9.23 -11.92 -4.09
N VAL A 25 10.09 -11.72 -3.11
CA VAL A 25 9.87 -10.87 -1.94
C VAL A 25 10.98 -9.84 -1.80
N TYR A 26 10.77 -8.85 -0.97
CA TYR A 26 11.76 -7.80 -0.70
C TYR A 26 12.34 -7.95 0.69
N ILE A 27 13.67 -8.01 0.76
CA ILE A 27 14.44 -8.18 2.00
C ILE A 27 15.24 -6.93 2.26
N SER A 28 15.23 -6.45 3.49
CA SER A 28 15.97 -5.26 3.90
C SER A 28 17.47 -5.51 3.95
N LYS A 29 18.25 -4.56 3.42
CA LYS A 29 19.71 -4.52 3.52
C LYS A 29 20.20 -3.99 4.87
N LYS A 30 19.36 -3.22 5.60
CA LYS A 30 19.69 -2.61 6.88
C LYS A 30 18.49 -2.62 7.83
N SER A 31 18.74 -2.28 9.09
CA SER A 31 17.67 -2.07 10.09
C SER A 31 17.03 -0.70 9.93
N PHE A 32 15.76 -0.61 10.27
CA PHE A 32 14.97 0.62 10.34
C PHE A 32 14.30 0.71 11.70
N VAL A 33 14.06 1.92 12.17
CA VAL A 33 13.28 2.19 13.38
C VAL A 33 11.86 2.61 13.02
N SER A 34 10.95 2.47 13.98
CA SER A 34 9.57 2.95 13.82
C SER A 34 9.55 4.43 13.45
N GLY A 35 8.80 4.77 12.41
CA GLY A 35 8.72 6.12 11.84
C GLY A 35 9.62 6.37 10.63
N ASP A 36 10.63 5.55 10.38
CA ASP A 36 11.47 5.67 9.18
C ASP A 36 10.65 5.50 7.91
N TYR A 37 11.00 6.25 6.87
CA TYR A 37 10.40 6.13 5.54
C TYR A 37 10.99 4.95 4.79
N ILE A 38 10.15 4.30 4.00
CA ILE A 38 10.63 3.29 3.06
C ILE A 38 11.48 3.95 1.98
N ASN A 39 12.68 3.40 1.82
CA ASN A 39 13.53 3.66 0.67
C ASN A 39 13.76 2.33 -0.06
N LYS A 40 13.16 2.19 -1.24
CA LYS A 40 13.20 0.96 -2.04
C LYS A 40 14.61 0.50 -2.43
N ASP A 41 15.58 1.42 -2.54
CA ASP A 41 16.98 1.11 -2.87
C ASP A 41 17.69 0.33 -1.76
N LEU A 42 17.12 0.35 -0.55
CA LEU A 42 17.61 -0.38 0.62
C LEU A 42 17.02 -1.79 0.75
N PHE A 43 16.29 -2.24 -0.25
CA PHE A 43 15.75 -3.59 -0.34
C PHE A 43 16.36 -4.35 -1.51
N ILE A 44 16.50 -5.66 -1.33
CA ILE A 44 16.84 -6.59 -2.39
C ILE A 44 15.65 -7.48 -2.68
N LYS A 45 15.44 -7.75 -3.96
CA LYS A 45 14.47 -8.71 -4.42
C LYS A 45 15.07 -10.12 -4.31
N LYS A 46 14.38 -11.05 -3.66
CA LYS A 46 14.82 -12.43 -3.48
C LYS A 46 13.66 -13.39 -3.72
N THR A 47 13.92 -14.42 -4.47
CA THR A 47 12.98 -15.51 -4.70
C THR A 47 13.03 -16.49 -3.53
N VAL A 48 11.89 -16.73 -2.88
CA VAL A 48 11.77 -17.63 -1.73
C VAL A 48 10.54 -18.52 -1.84
N ASP A 49 10.53 -19.61 -1.10
CA ASP A 49 9.31 -20.41 -0.90
C ASP A 49 8.45 -19.74 0.18
N ILE A 50 7.34 -19.14 -0.25
CA ILE A 50 6.42 -18.44 0.64
C ILE A 50 5.47 -19.38 1.39
N ALA A 51 5.44 -20.67 1.06
CA ALA A 51 4.66 -21.65 1.83
C ALA A 51 5.17 -21.81 3.28
N ALA A 52 6.42 -21.44 3.54
CA ALA A 52 7.01 -21.40 4.88
C ALA A 52 6.53 -20.22 5.75
N TYR A 53 5.95 -19.18 5.13
CA TYR A 53 5.41 -18.04 5.86
C TYR A 53 4.00 -18.36 6.34
N SER A 54 3.73 -18.07 7.61
CA SER A 54 2.47 -18.45 8.25
C SER A 54 1.25 -17.78 7.59
N ASN A 55 0.15 -18.50 7.59
CA ASN A 55 -1.14 -18.05 7.06
C ASN A 55 -1.53 -16.68 7.65
N GLY A 56 -1.76 -15.70 6.78
CA GLY A 56 -2.19 -14.35 7.14
C GLY A 56 -1.09 -13.28 7.08
N GLU A 57 0.15 -13.65 6.86
CA GLU A 57 1.21 -12.67 6.62
C GLU A 57 1.13 -12.13 5.19
N GLN A 58 0.69 -10.89 5.06
CA GLN A 58 0.65 -10.22 3.76
C GLN A 58 2.05 -9.71 3.41
N LEU A 59 2.75 -10.46 2.57
CA LEU A 59 4.05 -10.07 2.04
C LEU A 59 3.90 -8.96 0.98
N VAL A 60 4.90 -8.10 0.88
CA VAL A 60 4.95 -7.08 -0.18
C VAL A 60 5.61 -7.70 -1.41
N PHE A 61 4.80 -7.96 -2.45
CA PHE A 61 5.28 -8.50 -3.73
C PHE A 61 5.61 -7.43 -4.77
N ASP A 62 5.24 -6.19 -4.51
CA ASP A 62 5.56 -5.04 -5.36
C ASP A 62 5.94 -3.85 -4.46
N ILE A 63 7.23 -3.55 -4.41
CA ILE A 63 7.77 -2.50 -3.54
C ILE A 63 7.32 -1.10 -3.97
N ASN A 64 6.95 -0.90 -5.23
CA ASN A 64 6.43 0.39 -5.67
C ASN A 64 5.09 0.73 -5.02
N LYS A 65 4.30 -0.28 -4.65
CA LYS A 65 3.06 -0.09 -3.88
C LYS A 65 3.31 0.28 -2.42
N ALA A 66 4.51 0.02 -1.90
CA ALA A 66 4.95 0.41 -0.57
C ALA A 66 5.63 1.79 -0.55
N ASP A 67 5.83 2.41 -1.70
CA ASP A 67 6.34 3.77 -1.80
C ASP A 67 5.44 4.74 -1.01
N LYS A 68 6.04 5.83 -0.50
CA LYS A 68 5.35 6.79 0.39
C LYS A 68 4.73 6.12 1.64
N SER A 69 5.39 5.08 2.18
CA SER A 69 5.04 4.43 3.44
C SER A 69 6.13 4.63 4.49
N LYS A 70 5.76 4.46 5.74
CA LYS A 70 6.70 4.47 6.88
C LYS A 70 6.56 3.20 7.71
N PHE A 71 7.62 2.80 8.38
CA PHE A 71 7.59 1.70 9.33
C PHE A 71 6.75 2.07 10.56
N VAL A 72 5.92 1.14 11.02
CA VAL A 72 5.12 1.31 12.24
C VAL A 72 5.75 0.61 13.45
N LYS A 73 6.80 -0.16 13.23
CA LYS A 73 7.62 -0.85 14.25
C LYS A 73 9.05 -0.97 13.74
N ASP A 74 9.96 -1.28 14.66
CA ASP A 74 11.34 -1.56 14.29
C ASP A 74 11.41 -2.76 13.34
N PHE A 75 12.32 -2.70 12.38
CA PHE A 75 12.44 -3.66 11.29
C PHE A 75 13.93 -4.00 11.08
N GLY A 76 14.26 -5.28 11.19
CA GLY A 76 15.65 -5.76 11.16
C GLY A 76 16.23 -5.90 9.76
N ALA A 77 17.55 -5.82 9.66
CA ALA A 77 18.25 -6.20 8.45
C ALA A 77 18.02 -7.70 8.16
N GLY A 78 17.78 -8.05 6.89
CA GLY A 78 17.49 -9.41 6.47
C GLY A 78 16.02 -9.82 6.64
N GLU A 79 15.16 -8.98 7.22
CA GLU A 79 13.73 -9.27 7.33
C GLU A 79 13.00 -9.05 6.01
N VAL A 80 11.98 -9.88 5.77
CA VAL A 80 11.10 -9.79 4.61
C VAL A 80 10.04 -8.73 4.84
N LEU A 81 9.88 -7.82 3.88
CA LEU A 81 8.93 -6.72 3.95
C LEU A 81 7.47 -7.21 3.93
N ARG A 82 6.68 -6.76 4.90
CA ARG A 82 5.27 -7.13 5.10
C ARG A 82 4.40 -5.89 5.21
N TRP A 83 3.19 -5.97 4.71
CA TRP A 83 2.22 -4.87 4.86
C TRP A 83 1.93 -4.51 6.32
N SER A 84 1.99 -5.49 7.24
CA SER A 84 1.82 -5.27 8.68
C SER A 84 2.94 -4.46 9.34
N SER A 85 4.09 -4.33 8.69
CA SER A 85 5.25 -3.58 9.21
C SER A 85 5.25 -2.11 8.78
N ILE A 86 4.37 -1.74 7.85
CA ILE A 86 4.37 -0.41 7.23
C ILE A 86 2.97 0.18 7.18
N LYS A 87 2.91 1.50 7.10
CA LYS A 87 1.67 2.27 6.89
C LYS A 87 1.91 3.32 5.81
N LYS A 88 1.02 3.40 4.84
CA LYS A 88 1.02 4.48 3.85
C LYS A 88 0.83 5.83 4.54
N ILE A 89 1.53 6.83 4.05
CA ILE A 89 1.40 8.20 4.49
C ILE A 89 0.37 8.87 3.59
N PRO A 90 -0.70 9.45 4.13
CA PRO A 90 -1.65 10.17 3.31
C PRO A 90 -0.97 11.37 2.64
N LEU A 91 -1.28 11.61 1.38
CA LEU A 91 -0.81 12.77 0.63
C LEU A 91 -1.39 14.06 1.21
N VAL A 92 -2.62 13.97 1.73
CA VAL A 92 -3.36 15.07 2.34
C VAL A 92 -4.02 14.58 3.61
N VAL A 93 -3.97 15.40 4.66
CA VAL A 93 -4.66 15.14 5.92
C VAL A 93 -5.94 15.97 6.02
N LYS A 94 -6.89 15.51 6.83
CA LYS A 94 -8.13 16.25 7.11
C LYS A 94 -7.83 17.65 7.64
N GLY A 95 -8.52 18.66 7.09
CA GLY A 95 -8.34 20.07 7.45
C GLY A 95 -7.25 20.80 6.64
N GLU A 96 -6.50 20.08 5.80
CA GLU A 96 -5.48 20.69 4.94
C GLU A 96 -6.13 21.50 3.81
N GLU A 97 -5.60 22.70 3.55
CA GLU A 97 -6.06 23.55 2.45
C GLU A 97 -5.46 23.06 1.11
N LEU A 98 -6.32 22.96 0.12
CA LEU A 98 -6.00 22.44 -1.22
C LEU A 98 -6.55 23.33 -2.32
N LYS A 99 -6.03 23.16 -3.52
CA LYS A 99 -6.60 23.71 -4.76
C LYS A 99 -7.54 22.70 -5.40
N VAL A 100 -8.75 23.14 -5.76
CA VAL A 100 -9.63 22.40 -6.66
C VAL A 100 -9.48 22.94 -8.06
N VAL A 101 -9.23 22.06 -9.01
CA VAL A 101 -9.12 22.39 -10.44
C VAL A 101 -10.34 21.84 -11.15
N ILE A 102 -11.15 22.73 -11.67
CA ILE A 102 -12.35 22.41 -12.45
C ILE A 102 -12.07 22.74 -13.91
N LYS A 103 -12.08 21.74 -14.76
CA LYS A 103 -11.90 21.92 -16.21
C LYS A 103 -13.25 21.79 -16.90
N LYS A 104 -13.66 22.85 -17.60
CA LYS A 104 -14.88 22.84 -18.41
C LYS A 104 -14.59 23.48 -19.78
N ASN A 105 -14.66 22.67 -20.85
CA ASN A 105 -14.31 23.10 -22.20
C ASN A 105 -12.88 23.66 -22.26
N ARG A 106 -12.73 24.96 -22.63
CA ARG A 106 -11.44 25.66 -22.70
C ARG A 106 -11.12 26.46 -21.43
N THR A 107 -11.96 26.37 -20.39
CA THR A 107 -11.81 27.14 -19.17
C THR A 107 -11.34 26.25 -18.03
N THR A 108 -10.32 26.71 -17.32
CA THR A 108 -9.86 26.08 -16.09
C THR A 108 -10.13 27.06 -14.94
N VAL A 109 -10.82 26.60 -13.93
CA VAL A 109 -11.09 27.36 -12.71
C VAL A 109 -10.37 26.70 -11.56
N THR A 110 -9.61 27.49 -10.80
CA THR A 110 -8.92 27.04 -9.59
C THR A 110 -9.49 27.77 -8.40
N ILE A 111 -9.93 27.03 -7.40
CA ILE A 111 -10.48 27.57 -6.14
C ILE A 111 -9.84 26.84 -4.96
N PHE A 112 -9.79 27.50 -3.80
CA PHE A 112 -9.31 26.85 -2.57
C PHE A 112 -10.43 26.10 -1.87
N CYS A 113 -10.06 25.02 -1.21
CA CYS A 113 -10.94 24.16 -0.43
C CYS A 113 -10.19 23.56 0.76
N GLU A 114 -10.93 22.98 1.68
CA GLU A 114 -10.41 22.25 2.82
C GLU A 114 -10.72 20.76 2.66
N SER A 115 -9.72 19.89 2.90
CA SER A 115 -9.93 18.45 2.92
C SER A 115 -10.82 18.04 4.10
N MET A 116 -11.81 17.21 3.85
CA MET A 116 -12.69 16.66 4.89
C MET A 116 -12.19 15.31 5.44
N GLN A 117 -11.15 14.73 4.85
CA GLN A 117 -10.62 13.42 5.21
C GLN A 117 -9.15 13.31 4.84
N ASP A 118 -8.46 12.33 5.44
CA ASP A 118 -7.16 11.90 4.94
C ASP A 118 -7.35 11.24 3.58
N ALA A 119 -6.44 11.49 2.65
CA ALA A 119 -6.52 10.92 1.31
C ALA A 119 -5.13 10.65 0.72
N TYR A 120 -5.09 9.66 -0.16
CA TYR A 120 -3.89 9.25 -0.88
C TYR A 120 -3.98 9.68 -2.34
N GLU A 121 -2.83 9.71 -2.99
CA GLU A 121 -2.76 10.06 -4.40
C GLU A 121 -3.64 9.15 -5.27
N ASN A 122 -4.35 9.74 -6.24
CA ASN A 122 -5.28 9.08 -7.15
C ASN A 122 -6.55 8.51 -6.50
N GLU A 123 -6.81 8.81 -5.23
CA GLU A 123 -8.04 8.42 -4.55
C GLU A 123 -9.10 9.53 -4.59
N LYS A 124 -10.35 9.11 -4.39
CA LYS A 124 -11.46 10.04 -4.21
C LYS A 124 -11.32 10.78 -2.88
N ILE A 125 -11.41 12.10 -2.95
CA ILE A 125 -11.36 12.97 -1.78
C ILE A 125 -12.61 13.83 -1.71
N ARG A 126 -13.12 14.01 -0.50
CA ARG A 126 -14.20 14.94 -0.19
C ARG A 126 -13.60 16.25 0.32
N VAL A 127 -14.01 17.34 -0.29
CA VAL A 127 -13.52 18.68 0.02
C VAL A 127 -14.66 19.65 0.29
N LYS A 128 -14.41 20.62 1.14
CA LYS A 128 -15.34 21.69 1.49
C LYS A 128 -14.86 22.99 0.88
N LEU A 129 -15.68 23.60 0.07
CA LEU A 129 -15.43 24.89 -0.56
C LEU A 129 -15.69 26.05 0.43
N ALA A 130 -15.18 27.24 0.12
CA ALA A 130 -15.38 28.45 0.93
C ALA A 130 -16.88 28.80 1.16
N ASN A 131 -17.75 28.47 0.22
CA ASN A 131 -19.20 28.61 0.33
C ASN A 131 -19.89 27.49 1.12
N LYS A 132 -19.12 26.69 1.87
CA LYS A 132 -19.56 25.54 2.67
C LYS A 132 -20.16 24.37 1.86
N LYS A 133 -20.16 24.42 0.54
CA LYS A 133 -20.58 23.30 -0.31
C LYS A 133 -19.48 22.23 -0.34
N GLU A 134 -19.93 20.97 -0.31
CA GLU A 134 -19.05 19.82 -0.43
C GLU A 134 -18.95 19.37 -1.89
N LYS A 135 -17.76 18.90 -2.26
CA LYS A 135 -17.48 18.30 -3.57
C LYS A 135 -16.63 17.05 -3.39
N ILE A 136 -16.74 16.17 -4.35
CA ILE A 136 -15.89 14.98 -4.44
C ILE A 136 -15.10 15.11 -5.74
N GLY A 137 -13.80 14.88 -5.65
CA GLY A 137 -12.90 14.85 -6.79
C GLY A 137 -11.83 13.78 -6.62
N ILE A 138 -10.83 13.78 -7.48
CA ILE A 138 -9.67 12.90 -7.41
C ILE A 138 -8.47 13.72 -6.95
N LEU A 139 -7.79 13.25 -5.89
CA LEU A 139 -6.56 13.86 -5.41
C LEU A 139 -5.41 13.55 -6.36
N ARG A 140 -4.74 14.59 -6.82
CA ARG A 140 -3.58 14.50 -7.73
C ARG A 140 -2.39 15.24 -7.14
N GLU A 141 -1.20 14.76 -7.50
CA GLU A 141 0.05 15.46 -7.27
C GLU A 141 0.77 15.67 -8.60
N ARG A 142 1.25 16.88 -8.83
CA ARG A 142 2.08 17.20 -9.98
C ARG A 142 3.15 18.21 -9.58
N ASP A 143 4.40 17.86 -9.81
CA ASP A 143 5.58 18.71 -9.50
C ASP A 143 5.61 19.20 -8.03
N GLY A 144 5.11 18.37 -7.09
CA GLY A 144 5.00 18.69 -5.67
C GLY A 144 3.73 19.48 -5.28
N ASP A 145 2.95 19.95 -6.25
CA ASP A 145 1.66 20.62 -6.01
C ASP A 145 0.53 19.60 -5.88
N LYS A 146 -0.21 19.68 -4.78
CA LYS A 146 -1.39 18.85 -4.50
C LYS A 146 -2.65 19.58 -4.94
N TYR A 147 -3.51 18.91 -5.67
CA TYR A 147 -4.77 19.49 -6.11
C TYR A 147 -5.85 18.41 -6.28
N VAL A 148 -7.11 18.86 -6.27
CA VAL A 148 -8.28 18.01 -6.48
C VAL A 148 -8.86 18.32 -7.86
N GLU A 149 -8.97 17.31 -8.69
CA GLU A 149 -9.57 17.39 -10.02
C GLU A 149 -11.05 17.00 -9.95
N ILE A 150 -11.93 17.88 -10.46
CA ILE A 150 -13.39 17.66 -10.55
C ILE A 150 -13.84 17.75 -12.01
#